data_91e8d972a49bcbc67e291741ba5c2a59
#
_entry.id   91e8d972a49bcbc67e291741ba5c2a59
#
_cell.length_a   1.000
_cell.length_b   1.000
_cell.length_c   1.000
_cell.angle_alpha   90.00
_cell.angle_beta   90.00
_cell.angle_gamma   90.00
#
_symmetry.space_group_name_H-M   'P 1'
#
loop_
_entity.id
_entity.type
_entity.pdbx_description
1 polymer ?
#
loop_
_entity_poly.entity_id
_entity_poly.type
_entity_poly.pdbx_seq_one_letter_code
_entity_poly.pdbx_strand_id
1 'polypeptide(L)'
;MSTRRYVVGKAADLADGEKMAVEVGGRSIAIFNVEGRYYGLLNRCPHRGADLCAGRFLPRVTAAVPGEYHYDTEHTFLVCPWHGWEFDVTTGQSYFDPVGMRGRPYKVDVESGATIAGMQPGPLRAETVSVQVEDDYLVVDLRPQRPQRAQSARTEKQETA
;
A
#
# COMPACT_ATOMS: atom_id res chain seq x y z
N MET A 1 -13.50 4.38 19.33
CA MET A 1 -13.20 5.10 18.05
C MET A 1 -13.61 4.20 16.91
N SER A 2 -14.57 4.63 16.12
CA SER A 2 -15.07 3.81 15.00
C SER A 2 -13.96 3.63 13.98
N THR A 3 -13.49 2.40 13.84
CA THR A 3 -12.56 2.00 12.78
C THR A 3 -13.32 2.08 11.47
N ARG A 4 -12.96 3.04 10.62
CA ARG A 4 -13.57 3.18 9.29
C ARG A 4 -12.86 2.24 8.33
N ARG A 5 -13.31 1.00 8.31
CA ARG A 5 -12.83 -0.04 7.40
C ARG A 5 -13.85 -0.24 6.28
N TYR A 6 -13.37 -0.27 5.06
CA TYR A 6 -14.20 -0.37 3.87
C TYR A 6 -13.74 -1.51 3.00
N VAL A 7 -14.66 -2.37 2.61
CA VAL A 7 -14.42 -3.38 1.57
C VAL A 7 -14.47 -2.68 0.23
N VAL A 8 -13.42 -2.81 -0.58
CA VAL A 8 -13.28 -2.08 -1.85
C VAL A 8 -13.21 -2.98 -3.07
N GLY A 9 -13.04 -4.28 -2.89
CA GLY A 9 -13.02 -5.25 -3.98
C GLY A 9 -12.50 -6.61 -3.50
N LYS A 10 -12.45 -7.56 -4.40
CA LYS A 10 -11.83 -8.86 -4.16
C LYS A 10 -10.33 -8.76 -4.41
N ALA A 11 -9.52 -9.45 -3.60
CA ALA A 11 -8.09 -9.51 -3.80
C ALA A 11 -7.71 -10.11 -5.16
N ALA A 12 -8.49 -11.09 -5.63
CA ALA A 12 -8.29 -11.74 -6.92
C ALA A 12 -8.48 -10.80 -8.13
N ASP A 13 -9.20 -9.68 -7.96
CA ASP A 13 -9.46 -8.73 -9.05
C ASP A 13 -8.27 -7.77 -9.29
N LEU A 14 -7.22 -7.83 -8.45
CA LEU A 14 -6.03 -7.00 -8.58
C LEU A 14 -4.79 -7.87 -8.65
N ALA A 15 -4.39 -8.23 -9.86
CA ALA A 15 -3.21 -9.06 -10.12
C ALA A 15 -1.90 -8.35 -9.75
N ASP A 16 -0.81 -9.14 -9.64
CA ASP A 16 0.52 -8.57 -9.36
C ASP A 16 0.94 -7.54 -10.42
N GLY A 17 1.47 -6.43 -9.96
CA GLY A 17 1.85 -5.29 -10.80
C GLY A 17 0.68 -4.37 -11.20
N GLU A 18 -0.55 -4.70 -10.83
CA GLU A 18 -1.72 -3.89 -11.15
C GLU A 18 -2.03 -2.84 -10.08
N LYS A 19 -2.82 -1.86 -10.51
CA LYS A 19 -3.27 -0.73 -9.70
C LYS A 19 -4.75 -0.48 -9.93
N MET A 20 -5.45 -0.08 -8.88
CA MET A 20 -6.84 0.38 -8.97
C MET A 20 -7.05 1.63 -8.12
N ALA A 21 -7.91 2.53 -8.56
CA ALA A 21 -8.36 3.66 -7.77
C ALA A 21 -9.78 3.39 -7.23
N VAL A 22 -9.99 3.67 -5.95
CA VAL A 22 -11.27 3.51 -5.28
C VAL A 22 -11.63 4.76 -4.50
N GLU A 23 -12.92 5.08 -4.49
CA GLU A 23 -13.45 6.18 -3.67
C GLU A 23 -13.93 5.64 -2.33
N VAL A 24 -13.33 6.12 -1.23
CA VAL A 24 -13.61 5.64 0.11
C VAL A 24 -13.69 6.81 1.07
N GLY A 25 -14.85 6.99 1.70
CA GLY A 25 -15.05 8.06 2.68
C GLY A 25 -14.74 9.46 2.14
N GLY A 26 -15.07 9.73 0.87
CA GLY A 26 -14.81 10.99 0.19
C GLY A 26 -13.34 11.21 -0.19
N ARG A 27 -12.55 10.13 -0.29
CA ARG A 27 -11.15 10.17 -0.70
C ARG A 27 -10.89 9.17 -1.80
N SER A 28 -10.13 9.58 -2.80
CA SER A 28 -9.60 8.66 -3.82
C SER A 28 -8.34 7.99 -3.27
N ILE A 29 -8.35 6.68 -3.22
CA ILE A 29 -7.23 5.85 -2.76
C ILE A 29 -6.75 5.00 -3.93
N ALA A 30 -5.45 5.06 -4.21
CA ALA A 30 -4.80 4.17 -5.15
C ALA A 30 -4.33 2.93 -4.40
N ILE A 31 -4.75 1.76 -4.84
CA ILE A 31 -4.38 0.45 -4.29
C ILE A 31 -3.48 -0.25 -5.29
N PHE A 32 -2.44 -0.90 -4.80
CA PHE A 32 -1.43 -1.59 -5.61
C PHE A 32 -1.23 -3.01 -5.12
N ASN A 33 -1.06 -3.93 -6.04
CA ASN A 33 -0.50 -5.24 -5.76
C ASN A 33 0.95 -5.26 -6.23
N VAL A 34 1.87 -5.48 -5.31
CA VAL A 34 3.31 -5.60 -5.58
C VAL A 34 3.79 -6.89 -4.94
N GLU A 35 4.15 -7.86 -5.77
CA GLU A 35 4.62 -9.20 -5.35
C GLU A 35 3.66 -9.90 -4.39
N GLY A 36 2.37 -9.82 -4.66
CA GLY A 36 1.32 -10.44 -3.84
C GLY A 36 1.01 -9.69 -2.55
N ARG A 37 1.59 -8.52 -2.33
CA ARG A 37 1.31 -7.64 -1.20
C ARG A 37 0.54 -6.41 -1.66
N TYR A 38 -0.42 -5.99 -0.85
CA TYR A 38 -1.30 -4.88 -1.19
C TYR A 38 -0.94 -3.63 -0.39
N TYR A 39 -0.81 -2.52 -1.11
CA TYR A 39 -0.47 -1.22 -0.55
C TYR A 39 -1.47 -0.17 -1.03
N GLY A 40 -1.63 0.89 -0.25
CA GLY A 40 -2.53 1.99 -0.61
C GLY A 40 -1.90 3.34 -0.33
N LEU A 41 -2.05 4.25 -1.27
CA LEU A 41 -1.70 5.66 -1.11
C LEU A 41 -2.92 6.54 -1.39
N LEU A 42 -2.97 7.74 -0.80
CA LEU A 42 -3.90 8.75 -1.30
C LEU A 42 -3.61 8.96 -2.79
N ASN A 43 -4.64 8.81 -3.63
CA ASN A 43 -4.52 8.89 -5.09
C ASN A 43 -4.32 10.33 -5.57
N ARG A 44 -3.42 11.04 -4.91
CA ARG A 44 -3.11 12.43 -5.22
C ARG A 44 -1.64 12.71 -4.95
N CYS A 45 -0.90 13.04 -5.99
CA CYS A 45 0.48 13.47 -5.85
C CYS A 45 0.57 14.76 -5.03
N PRO A 46 1.35 14.78 -3.93
CA PRO A 46 1.46 15.97 -3.07
C PRO A 46 2.12 17.16 -3.76
N HIS A 47 2.82 16.95 -4.88
CA HIS A 47 3.43 18.03 -5.65
C HIS A 47 2.39 18.91 -6.33
N ARG A 48 1.58 18.35 -7.24
CA ARG A 48 0.58 19.11 -8.01
C ARG A 48 -0.74 18.37 -8.23
N GLY A 49 -0.99 17.30 -7.52
CA GLY A 49 -2.30 16.66 -7.48
C GLY A 49 -2.59 15.65 -8.60
N ALA A 50 -1.57 15.18 -9.31
CA ALA A 50 -1.76 14.11 -10.30
C ALA A 50 -2.29 12.82 -9.66
N ASP A 51 -3.07 12.06 -10.42
CA ASP A 51 -3.51 10.72 -10.02
C ASP A 51 -2.33 9.75 -9.96
N LEU A 52 -1.97 9.31 -8.76
CA LEU A 52 -0.86 8.38 -8.57
C LEU A 52 -1.16 7.00 -9.14
N CYS A 53 -2.44 6.60 -9.18
CA CYS A 53 -2.85 5.34 -9.80
C CYS A 53 -2.49 5.26 -11.29
N ALA A 54 -2.40 6.39 -11.98
CA ALA A 54 -1.95 6.47 -13.38
C ALA A 54 -0.41 6.40 -13.53
N GLY A 55 0.33 6.36 -12.44
CA GLY A 55 1.78 6.24 -12.43
C GLY A 55 2.29 4.87 -12.82
N ARG A 56 3.60 4.69 -12.82
CA ARG A 56 4.27 3.41 -13.10
C ARG A 56 5.13 2.97 -11.92
N PHE A 57 5.36 1.67 -11.80
CA PHE A 57 6.31 1.13 -10.85
C PHE A 57 7.72 1.12 -11.41
N LEU A 58 8.69 1.47 -10.56
CA LEU A 58 10.11 1.30 -10.83
C LEU A 58 10.79 0.71 -9.60
N PRO A 59 11.81 -0.16 -9.77
CA PRO A 59 12.68 -0.56 -8.68
C PRO A 59 13.53 0.64 -8.25
N ARG A 60 14.06 0.59 -7.04
CA ARG A 60 15.07 1.55 -6.61
C ARG A 60 16.33 1.37 -7.44
N VAL A 61 16.84 2.46 -8.01
CA VAL A 61 18.09 2.47 -8.76
C VAL A 61 19.13 3.23 -7.96
N THR A 62 20.28 2.61 -7.76
CA THR A 62 21.45 3.25 -7.13
C THR A 62 22.65 3.14 -8.04
N ALA A 63 23.54 4.13 -7.98
CA ALA A 63 24.80 4.14 -8.69
C ALA A 63 25.89 4.69 -7.75
N ALA A 64 26.90 3.88 -7.46
CA ALA A 64 28.08 4.31 -6.70
C ALA A 64 29.11 5.00 -7.59
N VAL A 65 29.16 4.60 -8.85
CA VAL A 65 30.07 5.14 -9.89
C VAL A 65 29.24 5.47 -11.13
N PRO A 66 29.51 6.56 -11.85
CA PRO A 66 28.81 6.90 -13.08
C PRO A 66 28.86 5.75 -14.09
N GLY A 67 27.68 5.35 -14.59
CA GLY A 67 27.54 4.26 -15.56
C GLY A 67 27.33 2.86 -14.97
N GLU A 68 27.47 2.67 -13.66
CA GLU A 68 27.16 1.42 -12.96
C GLU A 68 25.84 1.56 -12.20
N TYR A 69 24.78 0.89 -12.70
CA TYR A 69 23.46 0.94 -12.09
C TYR A 69 23.14 -0.36 -11.36
N HIS A 70 22.70 -0.25 -10.12
CA HIS A 70 22.19 -1.36 -9.32
C HIS A 70 20.68 -1.19 -9.13
N TYR A 71 19.93 -2.23 -9.46
CA TYR A 71 18.50 -2.29 -9.29
C TYR A 71 18.20 -3.04 -7.98
N ASP A 72 17.63 -2.30 -7.02
CA ASP A 72 17.15 -2.87 -5.77
C ASP A 72 15.68 -3.25 -5.95
N THR A 73 15.43 -4.55 -6.04
CA THR A 73 14.09 -5.09 -6.23
C THR A 73 13.28 -5.19 -4.93
N GLU A 74 13.90 -4.98 -3.77
CA GLU A 74 13.21 -4.99 -2.47
C GLU A 74 12.41 -3.69 -2.24
N HIS A 75 12.76 -2.63 -2.98
CA HIS A 75 12.10 -1.34 -2.89
C HIS A 75 11.43 -0.97 -4.22
N THR A 76 10.12 -0.91 -4.19
CA THR A 76 9.33 -0.48 -5.35
C THR A 76 8.85 0.95 -5.15
N PHE A 77 9.07 1.77 -6.15
CA PHE A 77 8.61 3.15 -6.21
C PHE A 77 7.46 3.30 -7.19
N LEU A 78 6.49 4.10 -6.82
CA LEU A 78 5.46 4.62 -7.70
C LEU A 78 5.91 5.97 -8.24
N VAL A 79 6.01 6.08 -9.56
CA VAL A 79 6.44 7.31 -10.24
C VAL A 79 5.22 8.09 -10.69
N CYS A 80 5.11 9.33 -10.23
CA CYS A 80 4.05 10.23 -10.62
C CYS A 80 4.05 10.50 -12.13
N PRO A 81 2.89 10.39 -12.83
CA PRO A 81 2.86 10.50 -14.29
C PRO A 81 3.14 11.92 -14.82
N TRP A 82 2.98 12.95 -13.99
CA TRP A 82 3.17 14.33 -14.45
C TRP A 82 4.62 14.78 -14.45
N HIS A 83 5.33 14.62 -13.30
CA HIS A 83 6.67 15.21 -13.14
C HIS A 83 7.72 14.20 -12.65
N GLY A 84 7.39 12.90 -12.62
CA GLY A 84 8.35 11.86 -12.28
C GLY A 84 8.74 11.77 -10.79
N TRP A 85 7.97 12.38 -9.88
CA TRP A 85 8.20 12.19 -8.45
C TRP A 85 8.03 10.74 -8.06
N GLU A 86 8.99 10.22 -7.30
CA GLU A 86 9.06 8.84 -6.87
C GLU A 86 8.64 8.71 -5.41
N PHE A 87 7.69 7.80 -5.14
CA PHE A 87 7.18 7.52 -3.80
C PHE A 87 7.33 6.03 -3.51
N ASP A 88 7.96 5.69 -2.40
CA ASP A 88 7.99 4.32 -1.91
C ASP A 88 6.56 3.83 -1.67
N VAL A 89 6.18 2.71 -2.29
CA VAL A 89 4.79 2.21 -2.23
C VAL A 89 4.38 1.78 -0.82
N THR A 90 5.32 1.41 0.04
CA THR A 90 5.06 0.93 1.39
C THR A 90 4.89 2.06 2.39
N THR A 91 5.60 3.16 2.23
CA THR A 91 5.68 4.26 3.19
C THR A 91 5.15 5.58 2.68
N GLY A 92 4.97 5.72 1.36
CA GLY A 92 4.64 6.98 0.69
C GLY A 92 5.78 8.01 0.74
N GLN A 93 6.99 7.62 1.17
CA GLN A 93 8.13 8.51 1.30
C GLN A 93 8.75 8.79 -0.07
N SER A 94 9.03 10.07 -0.36
CA SER A 94 9.91 10.47 -1.44
C SER A 94 11.32 10.74 -0.89
N TYR A 95 12.33 10.24 -1.58
CA TYR A 95 13.71 10.43 -1.17
C TYR A 95 14.37 11.62 -1.84
N PHE A 96 13.74 12.19 -2.85
CA PHE A 96 14.21 13.42 -3.48
C PHE A 96 13.99 14.65 -2.57
N ASP A 97 12.79 14.75 -1.98
CA ASP A 97 12.47 15.75 -0.96
C ASP A 97 11.71 15.08 0.20
N PRO A 98 12.43 14.40 1.11
CA PRO A 98 11.79 13.58 2.14
C PRO A 98 11.04 14.39 3.20
N VAL A 99 11.30 15.68 3.30
CA VAL A 99 10.65 16.57 4.28
C VAL A 99 9.37 17.16 3.73
N GLY A 100 9.41 17.71 2.51
CA GLY A 100 8.28 18.42 1.90
C GLY A 100 7.37 17.53 1.07
N MET A 101 7.87 16.39 0.57
CA MET A 101 7.16 15.59 -0.43
C MET A 101 6.96 14.15 0.05
N ARG A 102 5.78 13.88 0.58
CA ARG A 102 5.38 12.54 1.02
C ARG A 102 3.96 12.22 0.55
N GLY A 103 3.78 11.05 -0.07
CA GLY A 103 2.48 10.45 -0.27
C GLY A 103 1.88 9.99 1.06
N ARG A 104 0.57 10.03 1.20
CA ARG A 104 -0.12 9.53 2.40
C ARG A 104 -0.37 8.03 2.24
N PRO A 105 0.26 7.17 3.04
CA PRO A 105 0.03 5.73 3.00
C PRO A 105 -1.28 5.36 3.70
N TYR A 106 -1.94 4.34 3.19
CA TYR A 106 -3.09 3.69 3.82
C TYR A 106 -2.82 2.21 3.95
N LYS A 107 -3.27 1.62 5.05
CA LYS A 107 -3.19 0.19 5.25
C LYS A 107 -4.22 -0.50 4.35
N VAL A 108 -3.76 -1.48 3.61
CA VAL A 108 -4.59 -2.38 2.81
C VAL A 108 -4.37 -3.80 3.31
N ASP A 109 -5.43 -4.43 3.76
CA ASP A 109 -5.41 -5.80 4.25
C ASP A 109 -6.24 -6.70 3.33
N VAL A 110 -5.83 -7.96 3.26
CA VAL A 110 -6.66 -9.03 2.69
C VAL A 110 -7.35 -9.73 3.84
N GLU A 111 -8.67 -9.79 3.78
CA GLU A 111 -9.47 -10.47 4.80
C GLU A 111 -10.42 -11.47 4.17
N SER A 112 -10.64 -12.58 4.88
CA SER A 112 -11.65 -13.55 4.47
C SER A 112 -13.04 -12.94 4.50
N GLY A 113 -13.92 -13.34 3.60
CA GLY A 113 -15.29 -12.87 3.56
C GLY A 113 -16.05 -13.13 4.88
N ALA A 114 -15.69 -14.18 5.61
CA ALA A 114 -16.27 -14.47 6.93
C ALA A 114 -15.90 -13.42 7.99
N THR A 115 -14.69 -12.84 7.91
CA THR A 115 -14.22 -11.79 8.84
C THR A 115 -14.90 -10.44 8.55
N ILE A 116 -15.13 -10.16 7.26
CA ILE A 116 -15.74 -8.89 6.81
C ILE A 116 -17.23 -8.82 7.17
N ALA A 117 -17.90 -9.94 7.23
CA ALA A 117 -19.31 -10.02 7.60
C ALA A 117 -19.62 -9.49 9.00
N GLY A 118 -18.62 -9.07 9.79
CA GLY A 118 -18.58 -8.47 11.15
C GLY A 118 -19.85 -7.87 11.74
N MET A 119 -20.98 -8.49 11.46
CA MET A 119 -22.26 -8.18 12.09
C MET A 119 -22.31 -8.84 13.45
N GLN A 120 -22.73 -8.09 14.44
CA GLN A 120 -23.02 -8.62 15.77
C GLN A 120 -24.12 -9.70 15.66
N PRO A 121 -23.92 -10.91 16.21
CA PRO A 121 -24.93 -11.95 16.12
C PRO A 121 -26.18 -11.51 16.88
N GLY A 122 -27.30 -11.41 16.16
CA GLY A 122 -28.61 -11.23 16.73
C GLY A 122 -29.15 -12.51 17.38
N PRO A 123 -30.27 -12.44 18.10
CA PRO A 123 -30.85 -13.60 18.83
C PRO A 123 -31.48 -14.65 17.90
N LEU A 124 -31.67 -14.36 16.65
CA LEU A 124 -32.28 -15.27 15.68
C LEU A 124 -31.19 -15.91 14.79
N ARG A 125 -31.18 -17.23 14.75
CA ARG A 125 -30.29 -18.04 13.96
C ARG A 125 -31.09 -18.77 12.90
N ALA A 126 -30.88 -18.48 11.64
CA ALA A 126 -31.36 -19.30 10.55
C ALA A 126 -30.49 -20.57 10.43
N GLU A 127 -31.09 -21.66 9.97
CA GLU A 127 -30.38 -22.91 9.67
C GLU A 127 -29.29 -22.62 8.63
N THR A 128 -28.04 -22.90 8.97
CA THR A 128 -26.91 -22.60 8.11
C THR A 128 -26.52 -23.81 7.27
N VAL A 129 -26.54 -23.65 5.95
CA VAL A 129 -25.81 -24.53 5.03
C VAL A 129 -24.36 -24.05 5.05
N SER A 130 -23.39 -24.99 5.08
CA SER A 130 -21.96 -24.65 4.97
C SER A 130 -21.71 -23.98 3.61
N VAL A 131 -21.55 -22.67 3.62
CA VAL A 131 -21.01 -21.91 2.49
C VAL A 131 -19.55 -21.62 2.81
N GLN A 132 -18.65 -22.25 2.06
CA GLN A 132 -17.23 -21.88 2.13
C GLN A 132 -17.07 -20.59 1.33
N VAL A 133 -16.62 -19.53 2.02
CA VAL A 133 -16.22 -18.30 1.34
C VAL A 133 -14.79 -18.51 0.89
N GLU A 134 -14.60 -18.78 -0.41
CA GLU A 134 -13.28 -19.03 -1.00
C GLU A 134 -12.56 -17.75 -1.43
N ASP A 135 -13.24 -16.61 -1.42
CA ASP A 135 -12.69 -15.35 -1.91
C ASP A 135 -12.20 -14.46 -0.76
N ASP A 136 -10.98 -13.97 -0.91
CA ASP A 136 -10.41 -12.94 -0.04
C ASP A 136 -10.75 -11.53 -0.58
N TYR A 137 -11.01 -10.60 0.33
CA TYR A 137 -11.40 -9.23 -0.01
C TYR A 137 -10.33 -8.23 0.39
N LEU A 138 -10.19 -7.18 -0.44
CA LEU A 138 -9.37 -6.01 -0.13
C LEU A 138 -10.13 -5.09 0.82
N VAL A 139 -9.49 -4.72 1.92
CA VAL A 139 -10.05 -3.86 2.95
C VAL A 139 -9.14 -2.65 3.18
N VAL A 140 -9.67 -1.46 2.99
CA VAL A 140 -8.96 -0.20 3.23
C VAL A 140 -9.29 0.33 4.62
N ASP A 141 -8.25 0.61 5.41
CA ASP A 141 -8.34 1.32 6.67
C ASP A 141 -7.95 2.79 6.45
N LEU A 142 -8.90 3.68 6.60
CA LEU A 142 -8.70 5.12 6.38
C LEU A 142 -7.87 5.83 7.46
N ARG A 143 -7.43 5.13 8.49
CA ARG A 143 -6.51 5.73 9.46
C ARG A 143 -5.16 5.97 8.80
N PRO A 144 -4.60 7.20 8.86
CA PRO A 144 -3.25 7.44 8.36
C PRO A 144 -2.27 6.59 9.16
N GLN A 145 -1.45 5.81 8.49
CA GLN A 145 -0.37 5.09 9.16
C GLN A 145 0.68 6.10 9.60
N ARG A 146 1.09 6.02 10.86
CA ARG A 146 2.30 6.71 11.30
C ARG A 146 3.48 6.08 10.56
N PRO A 147 4.40 6.89 10.03
CA PRO A 147 5.60 6.34 9.41
C PRO A 147 6.33 5.46 10.42
N GLN A 148 6.55 4.21 10.06
CA GLN A 148 7.46 3.38 10.82
C GLN A 148 8.84 4.04 10.74
N ARG A 149 9.42 4.37 11.89
CA ARG A 149 10.83 4.78 11.95
C ARG A 149 11.63 3.64 11.32
N ALA A 150 12.41 3.96 10.31
CA ALA A 150 13.40 3.05 9.79
C ALA A 150 14.20 2.51 10.98
N GLN A 151 14.11 1.21 11.19
CA GLN A 151 15.00 0.56 12.15
C GLN A 151 16.42 0.72 11.60
N SER A 152 17.19 1.61 12.22
CA SER A 152 18.61 1.74 11.93
C SER A 152 19.23 0.37 12.15
N ALA A 153 19.77 -0.23 11.09
CA ALA A 153 20.59 -1.40 11.17
C ALA A 153 21.75 -1.09 12.15
N ARG A 154 21.71 -1.70 13.33
CA ARG A 154 22.86 -1.76 14.20
C ARG A 154 23.92 -2.58 13.47
N THR A 155 24.90 -1.88 12.93
CA THR A 155 26.15 -2.50 12.50
C THR A 155 26.83 -3.01 13.78
N GLU A 156 26.73 -4.30 14.03
CA GLU A 156 27.61 -4.96 15.00
C GLU A 156 29.02 -4.93 14.42
N LYS A 157 29.84 -4.05 14.97
CA LYS A 157 31.30 -4.16 14.87
C LYS A 157 31.69 -5.46 15.55
N GLN A 158 32.02 -6.49 14.78
CA GLN A 158 32.83 -7.59 15.29
C GLN A 158 34.25 -7.05 15.51
N GLU A 159 34.56 -6.87 16.77
CA GLU A 159 35.89 -6.64 17.27
C GLU A 159 36.60 -8.00 17.28
N THR A 160 37.55 -8.18 16.37
CA THR A 160 38.45 -9.33 16.36
C THR A 160 39.60 -9.00 17.31
N ALA A 161 39.69 -9.77 18.39
CA ALA A 161 40.89 -9.89 19.21
C ALA A 161 41.84 -10.91 18.56
#